data_e27770d0c62e5856bc5c52b77f8431ba
#
_entry.id   e27770d0c62e5856bc5c52b77f8431ba
#
_cell.length_a   1.000
_cell.length_b   1.000
_cell.length_c   1.000
_cell.angle_alpha   90.00
_cell.angle_beta   90.00
_cell.angle_gamma   90.00
#
_symmetry.space_group_name_H-M   'P 1'
#
loop_
_entity.id
_entity.type
_entity.pdbx_description
1 polymer ?
#
loop_
_entity_poly.entity_id
_entity_poly.type
_entity_poly.pdbx_seq_one_letter_code
_entity_poly.pdbx_strand_id
1 'polypeptide(L)'
;FCGLPEMIKYSVKDLPKLINTKIDLVKKDNLLNQMLEVGYIFINDKKRIVEAYHKAKAIYDYEKSKLKLPLVNKTNNVVIMGHPYVLSDDYLNMNIKAKLKKAGLNYLLPEMFDDDILTKYAKQYNGKVFWYFFHQMIGTCFYLLEQKLVEGIIYLSSFGCGIDSVVAETVERNIRRNCDIPFMLLTIDEHSGEGGFNTRLEAFIDMLKWRKQNENYISPYGNYLYTR
;
A
#
# COMPACT_ATOMS: atom_id res chain seq x y z
N PHE A 1 -2.65 17.62 0.05
CA PHE A 1 -1.48 18.38 0.59
C PHE A 1 -1.10 19.61 -0.24
N CYS A 2 -1.99 20.15 -1.10
CA CYS A 2 -1.66 21.31 -1.95
C CYS A 2 -1.32 22.58 -1.13
N GLY A 3 -1.82 22.72 0.11
CA GLY A 3 -1.51 23.85 1.00
C GLY A 3 -0.24 23.69 1.83
N LEU A 4 0.44 22.52 1.78
CA LEU A 4 1.65 22.28 2.58
C LEU A 4 2.79 23.24 2.26
N PRO A 5 3.10 23.57 0.98
CA PRO A 5 4.14 24.54 0.66
C PRO A 5 3.88 25.93 1.24
N GLU A 6 2.66 26.42 1.19
CA GLU A 6 2.26 27.68 1.80
C GLU A 6 2.43 27.64 3.33
N MET A 7 1.95 26.58 3.95
CA MET A 7 2.09 26.41 5.41
C MET A 7 3.55 26.43 5.83
N ILE A 8 4.43 25.72 5.13
CA ILE A 8 5.87 25.71 5.40
C ILE A 8 6.45 27.13 5.23
N LYS A 9 6.09 27.80 4.12
CA LYS A 9 6.57 29.14 3.81
C LYS A 9 6.25 30.17 4.92
N TYR A 10 5.08 30.05 5.55
CA TYR A 10 4.66 30.95 6.62
C TYR A 10 5.12 30.52 8.01
N SER A 11 5.47 29.26 8.21
CA SER A 11 5.84 28.72 9.52
C SER A 11 7.35 28.68 9.76
N VAL A 12 8.17 28.60 8.70
CA VAL A 12 9.62 28.47 8.81
C VAL A 12 10.28 29.79 8.39
N LYS A 13 11.07 30.38 9.31
CA LYS A 13 11.91 31.55 9.01
C LYS A 13 13.15 31.11 8.22
N ASP A 14 13.67 31.99 7.40
CA ASP A 14 14.90 31.80 6.61
C ASP A 14 14.85 30.54 5.71
N LEU A 15 13.66 30.23 5.21
CA LEU A 15 13.46 29.08 4.31
C LEU A 15 14.22 29.29 2.99
N PRO A 16 15.03 28.33 2.51
CA PRO A 16 15.58 28.38 1.18
C PRO A 16 14.47 28.39 0.12
N LYS A 17 14.81 28.68 -1.14
CA LYS A 17 13.84 28.74 -2.22
C LYS A 17 13.01 27.46 -2.28
N LEU A 18 11.73 27.59 -1.99
CA LEU A 18 10.77 26.46 -2.04
C LEU A 18 10.34 26.19 -3.48
N ILE A 19 10.54 24.98 -3.94
CA ILE A 19 10.04 24.52 -5.24
C ILE A 19 8.68 23.84 -4.99
N ASN A 20 7.62 24.49 -5.46
CA ASN A 20 6.27 23.98 -5.35
C ASN A 20 5.79 23.47 -6.71
N THR A 21 5.88 22.17 -6.93
CA THR A 21 5.42 21.51 -8.16
C THR A 21 4.34 20.50 -7.82
N LYS A 22 3.22 20.59 -8.54
CA LYS A 22 2.11 19.64 -8.39
C LYS A 22 2.36 18.43 -9.28
N ILE A 23 2.63 17.28 -8.66
CA ILE A 23 2.80 16.01 -9.37
C ILE A 23 1.47 15.23 -9.31
N ASP A 24 0.93 14.89 -10.49
CA ASP A 24 -0.27 14.06 -10.64
C ASP A 24 0.12 12.68 -11.19
N LEU A 25 0.17 11.69 -10.32
CA LEU A 25 0.54 10.31 -10.66
C LEU A 25 -0.59 9.55 -11.38
N VAL A 26 -1.82 10.07 -11.36
CA VAL A 26 -2.94 9.49 -12.13
C VAL A 26 -2.80 9.83 -13.61
N LYS A 27 -2.26 11.02 -13.91
CA LYS A 27 -1.99 11.51 -15.27
C LYS A 27 -0.51 11.36 -15.60
N LYS A 28 -0.06 10.13 -15.80
CA LYS A 28 1.37 9.79 -16.04
C LYS A 28 2.02 10.58 -17.20
N ASP A 29 1.23 10.96 -18.22
CA ASP A 29 1.72 11.65 -19.43
C ASP A 29 2.27 13.06 -19.18
N ASN A 30 2.01 13.64 -18.00
CA ASN A 30 2.43 14.99 -17.68
C ASN A 30 3.71 15.07 -16.82
N LEU A 31 4.26 13.94 -16.35
CA LEU A 31 5.38 13.94 -15.41
C LEU A 31 6.65 14.58 -16.02
N LEU A 32 6.97 14.31 -17.28
CA LEU A 32 8.12 14.92 -17.94
C LEU A 32 7.99 16.44 -18.01
N ASN A 33 6.80 16.96 -18.33
CA ASN A 33 6.57 18.42 -18.38
C ASN A 33 6.74 19.06 -17.00
N GLN A 34 6.24 18.43 -15.97
CA GLN A 34 6.42 18.88 -14.57
C GLN A 34 7.91 18.87 -14.17
N MET A 35 8.66 17.84 -14.57
CA MET A 35 10.10 17.77 -14.33
C MET A 35 10.89 18.80 -15.13
N LEU A 36 10.42 19.16 -16.33
CA LEU A 36 10.99 20.27 -17.10
C LEU A 36 10.81 21.60 -16.37
N GLU A 37 9.62 21.88 -15.83
CA GLU A 37 9.38 23.11 -15.05
C GLU A 37 10.34 23.20 -13.85
N VAL A 38 10.52 22.10 -13.10
CA VAL A 38 11.47 22.03 -11.98
C VAL A 38 12.90 22.20 -12.48
N GLY A 39 13.27 21.52 -13.55
CA GLY A 39 14.62 21.56 -14.12
C GLY A 39 15.06 22.96 -14.56
N TYR A 40 14.13 23.74 -15.15
CA TYR A 40 14.40 25.11 -15.56
C TYR A 40 14.70 26.09 -14.39
N ILE A 41 14.37 25.70 -13.17
CA ILE A 41 14.77 26.47 -11.98
C ILE A 41 16.30 26.41 -11.76
N PHE A 42 16.93 25.31 -12.18
CA PHE A 42 18.37 25.05 -11.98
C PHE A 42 19.20 25.32 -13.21
N ILE A 43 18.71 25.02 -14.42
CA ILE A 43 19.46 25.14 -15.65
C ILE A 43 18.53 25.39 -16.86
N ASN A 44 18.94 26.34 -17.70
CA ASN A 44 18.22 26.67 -18.92
C ASN A 44 18.72 25.80 -20.11
N ASP A 45 18.66 24.47 -19.96
CA ASP A 45 19.05 23.52 -20.99
C ASP A 45 18.08 22.32 -20.99
N LYS A 46 17.12 22.36 -21.92
CA LYS A 46 16.11 21.31 -22.06
C LYS A 46 16.72 19.92 -22.27
N LYS A 47 17.78 19.80 -23.07
CA LYS A 47 18.37 18.49 -23.39
C LYS A 47 18.95 17.85 -22.12
N ARG A 48 19.71 18.60 -21.34
CA ARG A 48 20.28 18.11 -20.08
C ARG A 48 19.20 17.74 -19.06
N ILE A 49 18.10 18.49 -18.98
CA ILE A 49 16.98 18.18 -18.07
C ILE A 49 16.32 16.86 -18.49
N VAL A 50 16.05 16.69 -19.79
CA VAL A 50 15.45 15.45 -20.35
C VAL A 50 16.36 14.24 -20.12
N GLU A 51 17.67 14.37 -20.34
CA GLU A 51 18.64 13.31 -20.04
C GLU A 51 18.65 12.92 -18.56
N ALA A 52 18.64 13.92 -17.67
CA ALA A 52 18.58 13.70 -16.22
C ALA A 52 17.28 12.96 -15.82
N TYR A 53 16.14 13.36 -16.39
CA TYR A 53 14.86 12.68 -16.19
C TYR A 53 14.92 11.21 -16.62
N HIS A 54 15.43 10.92 -17.82
CA HIS A 54 15.51 9.53 -18.30
C HIS A 54 16.47 8.68 -17.48
N LYS A 55 17.60 9.24 -17.03
CA LYS A 55 18.50 8.54 -16.10
C LYS A 55 17.83 8.23 -14.76
N ALA A 56 17.16 9.20 -14.17
CA ALA A 56 16.43 9.00 -12.91
C ALA A 56 15.29 7.98 -13.08
N LYS A 57 14.56 8.06 -14.19
CA LYS A 57 13.50 7.10 -14.50
C LYS A 57 14.04 5.67 -14.66
N ALA A 58 15.16 5.50 -15.34
CA ALA A 58 15.79 4.19 -15.49
C ALA A 58 16.22 3.58 -14.16
N ILE A 59 16.78 4.41 -13.26
CA ILE A 59 17.12 3.98 -11.89
C ILE A 59 15.85 3.58 -11.13
N TYR A 60 14.80 4.39 -11.19
CA TYR A 60 13.52 4.09 -10.55
C TYR A 60 12.92 2.77 -11.06
N ASP A 61 12.86 2.59 -12.38
CA ASP A 61 12.33 1.38 -13.02
C ASP A 61 13.16 0.13 -12.63
N TYR A 62 14.49 0.29 -12.54
CA TYR A 62 15.38 -0.78 -12.07
C TYR A 62 15.14 -1.15 -10.60
N GLU A 63 15.08 -0.17 -9.70
CA GLU A 63 14.79 -0.42 -8.28
C GLU A 63 13.39 -1.02 -8.10
N LYS A 64 12.40 -0.52 -8.83
CA LYS A 64 11.04 -1.09 -8.82
C LYS A 64 11.03 -2.53 -9.35
N SER A 65 11.87 -2.87 -10.32
CA SER A 65 11.96 -4.25 -10.84
C SER A 65 12.47 -5.25 -9.80
N LYS A 66 13.30 -4.82 -8.85
CA LYS A 66 13.77 -5.65 -7.74
C LYS A 66 12.66 -6.02 -6.74
N LEU A 67 11.65 -5.16 -6.64
CA LEU A 67 10.49 -5.41 -5.79
C LEU A 67 9.47 -6.35 -6.44
N LYS A 68 9.57 -6.55 -7.78
CA LYS A 68 8.66 -7.46 -8.50
C LYS A 68 8.81 -8.86 -7.92
N LEU A 69 7.66 -9.45 -7.68
CA LEU A 69 7.47 -10.77 -7.10
C LEU A 69 8.47 -11.78 -7.65
N PRO A 70 9.32 -12.41 -6.82
CA PRO A 70 9.82 -13.74 -7.16
C PRO A 70 8.58 -14.63 -7.36
N LEU A 71 8.67 -15.64 -8.23
CA LEU A 71 7.62 -16.65 -8.43
C LEU A 71 7.04 -17.05 -7.08
N VAL A 72 5.89 -16.45 -6.72
CA VAL A 72 5.32 -16.62 -5.38
C VAL A 72 4.75 -18.02 -5.33
N ASN A 73 5.27 -18.84 -4.44
CA ASN A 73 4.55 -20.03 -4.03
C ASN A 73 3.13 -19.58 -3.63
N LYS A 74 2.10 -20.21 -4.21
CA LYS A 74 0.69 -19.82 -3.98
C LYS A 74 0.23 -20.02 -2.53
N THR A 75 1.10 -20.42 -1.64
CA THR A 75 0.77 -20.80 -0.26
C THR A 75 1.50 -19.92 0.74
N ASN A 76 0.89 -19.69 1.88
CA ASN A 76 1.43 -18.92 3.01
C ASN A 76 1.65 -17.43 2.74
N ASN A 77 0.91 -16.83 1.82
CA ASN A 77 1.05 -15.41 1.51
C ASN A 77 0.03 -14.58 2.26
N VAL A 78 0.50 -13.50 2.85
CA VAL A 78 -0.35 -12.44 3.44
C VAL A 78 -0.01 -11.14 2.72
N VAL A 79 -1.01 -10.39 2.27
CA VAL A 79 -0.75 -9.05 1.75
C VAL A 79 -0.83 -8.03 2.89
N ILE A 80 0.15 -7.13 2.94
CA ILE A 80 0.15 -5.96 3.82
C ILE A 80 -0.20 -4.75 2.96
N MET A 81 -1.31 -4.10 3.27
CA MET A 81 -1.82 -2.92 2.58
C MET A 81 -1.70 -1.71 3.49
N GLY A 82 -1.61 -0.52 2.91
CA GLY A 82 -1.48 0.73 3.64
C GLY A 82 -0.65 1.75 2.87
N HIS A 83 -0.44 2.92 3.45
CA HIS A 83 0.41 3.92 2.83
C HIS A 83 1.88 3.47 2.73
N PRO A 84 2.57 3.79 1.61
CA PRO A 84 3.97 3.39 1.41
C PRO A 84 4.90 3.82 2.56
N TYR A 85 4.69 5.00 3.16
CA TYR A 85 5.51 5.47 4.27
C TYR A 85 5.36 4.61 5.54
N VAL A 86 4.17 4.02 5.77
CA VAL A 86 3.96 3.06 6.87
C VAL A 86 4.57 1.70 6.51
N LEU A 87 4.36 1.25 5.28
CA LEU A 87 4.84 -0.07 4.84
C LEU A 87 6.36 -0.15 4.74
N SER A 88 7.03 0.97 4.42
CA SER A 88 8.47 1.02 4.20
C SER A 88 9.28 1.26 5.46
N ASP A 89 8.70 1.89 6.50
CA ASP A 89 9.38 2.21 7.73
C ASP A 89 9.14 1.12 8.79
N ASP A 90 10.18 0.36 9.09
CA ASP A 90 10.11 -0.77 10.02
C ASP A 90 9.88 -0.34 11.47
N TYR A 91 10.17 0.90 11.84
CA TYR A 91 9.82 1.45 13.14
C TYR A 91 8.31 1.73 13.23
N LEU A 92 7.74 2.42 12.23
CA LEU A 92 6.32 2.75 12.19
C LEU A 92 5.45 1.48 12.13
N ASN A 93 5.84 0.49 11.34
CA ASN A 93 5.08 -0.75 11.18
C ASN A 93 5.46 -1.85 12.18
N MET A 94 6.27 -1.51 13.20
CA MET A 94 6.70 -2.42 14.28
C MET A 94 7.30 -3.73 13.75
N ASN A 95 8.09 -3.64 12.67
CA ASN A 95 8.76 -4.78 12.05
C ASN A 95 7.81 -5.91 11.59
N ILE A 96 6.61 -5.59 11.16
CA ILE A 96 5.59 -6.57 10.77
C ILE A 96 6.10 -7.58 9.74
N LYS A 97 6.90 -7.13 8.77
CA LYS A 97 7.49 -7.99 7.73
C LYS A 97 8.37 -9.08 8.32
N ALA A 98 9.22 -8.75 9.28
CA ALA A 98 10.07 -9.72 9.98
C ALA A 98 9.26 -10.66 10.86
N LYS A 99 8.21 -10.15 11.54
CA LYS A 99 7.31 -10.96 12.38
C LYS A 99 6.55 -12.01 11.56
N LEU A 100 6.02 -11.63 10.39
CA LEU A 100 5.36 -12.58 9.48
C LEU A 100 6.34 -13.65 8.98
N LYS A 101 7.54 -13.26 8.56
CA LYS A 101 8.59 -14.23 8.15
C LYS A 101 8.93 -15.20 9.27
N LYS A 102 9.10 -14.72 10.50
CA LYS A 102 9.36 -15.56 11.68
C LYS A 102 8.24 -16.56 11.94
N ALA A 103 7.00 -16.19 11.63
CA ALA A 103 5.83 -17.07 11.73
C ALA A 103 5.67 -18.07 10.57
N GLY A 104 6.57 -18.04 9.57
CA GLY A 104 6.53 -18.91 8.39
C GLY A 104 5.60 -18.41 7.28
N LEU A 105 5.20 -17.13 7.32
CA LEU A 105 4.37 -16.50 6.31
C LEU A 105 5.19 -15.62 5.38
N ASN A 106 4.87 -15.65 4.10
CA ASN A 106 5.37 -14.69 3.13
C ASN A 106 4.49 -13.44 3.15
N TYR A 107 5.07 -12.29 2.84
CA TYR A 107 4.28 -11.06 2.68
C TYR A 107 4.35 -10.55 1.25
N LEU A 108 3.26 -9.95 0.83
CA LEU A 108 3.14 -9.22 -0.43
C LEU A 108 2.83 -7.76 -0.12
N LEU A 109 3.32 -6.85 -0.95
CA LEU A 109 3.03 -5.43 -0.87
C LEU A 109 2.39 -4.97 -2.19
N PRO A 110 1.51 -3.96 -2.19
CA PRO A 110 0.92 -3.42 -3.41
C PRO A 110 1.97 -2.99 -4.45
N GLU A 111 3.11 -2.48 -4.01
CA GLU A 111 4.23 -2.02 -4.85
C GLU A 111 4.92 -3.14 -5.64
N MET A 112 4.72 -4.40 -5.24
CA MET A 112 5.28 -5.58 -5.93
C MET A 112 4.52 -5.92 -7.21
N PHE A 113 3.33 -5.36 -7.40
CA PHE A 113 2.50 -5.59 -8.57
C PHE A 113 2.70 -4.51 -9.62
N ASP A 114 2.39 -4.84 -10.87
CA ASP A 114 2.46 -3.88 -11.95
C ASP A 114 1.33 -2.86 -11.87
N ASP A 115 1.66 -1.58 -11.97
CA ASP A 115 0.70 -0.46 -11.89
C ASP A 115 -0.41 -0.56 -12.93
N ASP A 116 -0.10 -1.07 -14.13
CA ASP A 116 -1.08 -1.17 -15.22
C ASP A 116 -2.06 -2.31 -14.92
N ILE A 117 -1.59 -3.40 -14.31
CA ILE A 117 -2.45 -4.47 -13.79
C ILE A 117 -3.36 -3.91 -12.71
N LEU A 118 -2.81 -3.25 -11.71
CA LEU A 118 -3.62 -2.69 -10.62
C LEU A 118 -4.62 -1.66 -11.11
N THR A 119 -4.24 -0.83 -12.08
CA THR A 119 -5.14 0.15 -12.70
C THR A 119 -6.29 -0.54 -13.45
N LYS A 120 -6.01 -1.63 -14.16
CA LYS A 120 -7.05 -2.44 -14.82
C LYS A 120 -8.05 -2.99 -13.82
N TYR A 121 -7.56 -3.57 -12.72
CA TYR A 121 -8.40 -4.15 -11.69
C TYR A 121 -9.17 -3.10 -10.89
N ALA A 122 -8.58 -1.95 -10.62
CA ALA A 122 -9.26 -0.85 -9.94
C ALA A 122 -10.51 -0.33 -10.69
N LYS A 123 -10.55 -0.49 -12.03
CA LYS A 123 -11.74 -0.14 -12.85
C LYS A 123 -12.96 -1.03 -12.57
N GLN A 124 -12.78 -2.18 -11.93
CA GLN A 124 -13.91 -3.04 -11.52
C GLN A 124 -14.69 -2.44 -10.34
N TYR A 125 -14.09 -1.49 -9.63
CA TYR A 125 -14.76 -0.81 -8.54
C TYR A 125 -15.83 0.14 -9.08
N ASN A 126 -17.07 -0.07 -8.69
CA ASN A 126 -18.24 0.72 -9.13
C ASN A 126 -18.40 2.03 -8.34
N GLY A 127 -17.31 2.73 -8.08
CA GLY A 127 -17.29 3.99 -7.37
C GLY A 127 -16.25 4.94 -7.93
N LYS A 128 -16.28 6.20 -7.48
CA LYS A 128 -15.29 7.18 -7.88
C LYS A 128 -14.01 6.96 -7.09
N VAL A 129 -12.89 6.78 -7.78
CA VAL A 129 -11.56 6.69 -7.19
C VAL A 129 -10.83 7.99 -7.48
N PHE A 130 -10.58 8.79 -6.45
CA PHE A 130 -10.03 10.13 -6.60
C PHE A 130 -8.51 10.20 -6.47
N TRP A 131 -7.91 9.25 -5.75
CA TRP A 131 -6.49 9.27 -5.40
C TRP A 131 -5.76 8.09 -6.01
N TYR A 132 -4.51 8.31 -6.44
CA TYR A 132 -3.63 7.25 -6.92
C TYR A 132 -3.49 6.13 -5.88
N PHE A 133 -3.30 6.48 -4.62
CA PHE A 133 -3.25 5.50 -3.52
C PHE A 133 -4.49 4.60 -3.46
N PHE A 134 -5.69 5.18 -3.62
CA PHE A 134 -6.92 4.40 -3.64
C PHE A 134 -6.96 3.42 -4.83
N HIS A 135 -6.52 3.87 -6.03
CA HIS A 135 -6.39 2.98 -7.19
C HIS A 135 -5.49 1.79 -6.89
N GLN A 136 -4.34 2.02 -6.26
CA GLN A 136 -3.40 0.95 -5.90
C GLN A 136 -4.02 -0.04 -4.93
N MET A 137 -4.66 0.43 -3.86
CA MET A 137 -5.25 -0.45 -2.85
C MET A 137 -6.42 -1.26 -3.39
N ILE A 138 -7.35 -0.62 -4.09
CA ILE A 138 -8.51 -1.29 -4.71
C ILE A 138 -8.06 -2.26 -5.82
N GLY A 139 -7.13 -1.84 -6.67
CA GLY A 139 -6.57 -2.70 -7.71
C GLY A 139 -5.90 -3.93 -7.13
N THR A 140 -5.10 -3.77 -6.07
CA THR A 140 -4.49 -4.89 -5.35
C THR A 140 -5.54 -5.82 -4.76
N CYS A 141 -6.57 -5.27 -4.12
CA CYS A 141 -7.66 -6.05 -3.55
C CYS A 141 -8.32 -6.92 -4.62
N PHE A 142 -8.84 -6.34 -5.70
CA PHE A 142 -9.53 -7.11 -6.76
C PHE A 142 -8.61 -8.10 -7.46
N TYR A 143 -7.35 -7.73 -7.73
CA TYR A 143 -6.39 -8.63 -8.33
C TYR A 143 -6.13 -9.87 -7.46
N LEU A 144 -5.88 -9.67 -6.16
CA LEU A 144 -5.60 -10.77 -5.24
C LEU A 144 -6.80 -11.69 -5.02
N LEU A 145 -8.02 -11.13 -5.00
CA LEU A 145 -9.26 -11.90 -4.89
C LEU A 145 -9.44 -12.84 -6.10
N GLU A 146 -9.27 -12.30 -7.31
CA GLU A 146 -9.43 -13.07 -8.54
C GLU A 146 -8.34 -14.14 -8.68
N GLN A 147 -7.09 -13.81 -8.38
CA GLN A 147 -5.96 -14.72 -8.52
C GLN A 147 -5.81 -15.72 -7.37
N LYS A 148 -6.53 -15.53 -6.24
CA LYS A 148 -6.45 -16.38 -5.03
C LYS A 148 -5.02 -16.56 -4.54
N LEU A 149 -4.26 -15.46 -4.48
CA LEU A 149 -2.82 -15.47 -4.18
C LEU A 149 -2.50 -15.33 -2.69
N VAL A 150 -3.47 -14.99 -1.86
CA VAL A 150 -3.24 -14.70 -0.44
C VAL A 150 -4.22 -15.44 0.46
N GLU A 151 -3.76 -15.79 1.65
CA GLU A 151 -4.54 -16.43 2.70
C GLU A 151 -5.09 -15.45 3.73
N GLY A 152 -4.54 -14.22 3.74
CA GLY A 152 -4.96 -13.17 4.64
C GLY A 152 -4.54 -11.79 4.16
N ILE A 153 -5.25 -10.77 4.65
CA ILE A 153 -5.01 -9.36 4.33
C ILE A 153 -4.86 -8.59 5.63
N ILE A 154 -3.75 -7.86 5.77
CA ILE A 154 -3.50 -6.95 6.87
C ILE A 154 -3.47 -5.53 6.29
N TYR A 155 -4.32 -4.65 6.81
CA TYR A 155 -4.32 -3.25 6.44
C TYR A 155 -3.74 -2.42 7.59
N LEU A 156 -2.63 -1.72 7.33
CA LEU A 156 -2.02 -0.78 8.27
C LEU A 156 -2.54 0.62 7.97
N SER A 157 -3.28 1.19 8.89
CA SER A 157 -3.87 2.53 8.77
C SER A 157 -3.21 3.48 9.76
N SER A 158 -2.89 4.69 9.32
CA SER A 158 -2.49 5.76 10.24
C SER A 158 -3.71 6.38 10.89
N PHE A 159 -3.72 6.49 12.22
CA PHE A 159 -4.79 7.19 12.93
C PHE A 159 -4.95 8.63 12.43
N GLY A 160 -6.19 9.06 12.29
CA GLY A 160 -6.51 10.40 11.78
C GLY A 160 -6.33 10.60 10.27
N CYS A 161 -5.87 9.59 9.51
CA CYS A 161 -5.81 9.65 8.06
C CYS A 161 -7.19 9.38 7.43
N GLY A 162 -7.88 10.43 6.97
CA GLY A 162 -9.20 10.29 6.36
C GLY A 162 -9.19 9.42 5.08
N ILE A 163 -8.12 9.48 4.30
CA ILE A 163 -7.98 8.65 3.10
C ILE A 163 -7.86 7.18 3.48
N ASP A 164 -7.01 6.85 4.46
CA ASP A 164 -6.86 5.47 4.95
C ASP A 164 -8.18 4.89 5.44
N SER A 165 -8.95 5.68 6.21
CA SER A 165 -10.24 5.23 6.76
C SER A 165 -11.21 4.84 5.65
N VAL A 166 -11.32 5.67 4.60
CA VAL A 166 -12.21 5.40 3.45
C VAL A 166 -11.72 4.19 2.65
N VAL A 167 -10.41 4.09 2.41
CA VAL A 167 -9.81 3.00 1.62
C VAL A 167 -9.92 1.68 2.37
N ALA A 168 -9.56 1.65 3.66
CA ALA A 168 -9.62 0.45 4.49
C ALA A 168 -11.05 -0.11 4.56
N GLU A 169 -12.04 0.75 4.84
CA GLU A 169 -13.46 0.37 4.86
C GLU A 169 -13.93 -0.17 3.49
N THR A 170 -13.50 0.48 2.40
CA THR A 170 -13.86 0.05 1.05
C THR A 170 -13.25 -1.32 0.73
N VAL A 171 -11.99 -1.53 1.06
CA VAL A 171 -11.28 -2.81 0.87
C VAL A 171 -11.95 -3.90 1.71
N GLU A 172 -12.15 -3.66 3.00
CA GLU A 172 -12.78 -4.62 3.90
C GLU A 172 -14.18 -5.03 3.44
N ARG A 173 -15.01 -4.05 3.05
CA ARG A 173 -16.37 -4.29 2.55
C ARG A 173 -16.38 -5.13 1.27
N ASN A 174 -15.44 -4.90 0.36
CA ASN A 174 -15.34 -5.71 -0.86
C ASN A 174 -14.89 -7.14 -0.55
N ILE A 175 -13.93 -7.32 0.36
CA ILE A 175 -13.49 -8.64 0.81
C ILE A 175 -14.66 -9.40 1.44
N ARG A 176 -15.36 -8.80 2.40
CA ARG A 176 -16.49 -9.42 3.11
C ARG A 176 -17.63 -9.87 2.18
N ARG A 177 -17.82 -9.15 1.06
CA ARG A 177 -18.91 -9.48 0.09
C ARG A 177 -18.54 -10.54 -0.92
N ASN A 178 -17.25 -10.66 -1.27
CA ASN A 178 -16.84 -11.41 -2.44
C ASN A 178 -15.96 -12.63 -2.11
N CYS A 179 -15.47 -12.77 -0.87
CA CYS A 179 -14.60 -13.88 -0.52
C CYS A 179 -14.54 -14.14 0.99
N ASP A 180 -13.95 -15.28 1.33
CA ASP A 180 -13.70 -15.75 2.70
C ASP A 180 -12.25 -15.51 3.16
N ILE A 181 -11.55 -14.51 2.62
CA ILE A 181 -10.19 -14.20 3.05
C ILE A 181 -10.23 -13.40 4.35
N PRO A 182 -9.52 -13.83 5.41
CA PRO A 182 -9.38 -13.07 6.64
C PRO A 182 -8.80 -11.69 6.41
N PHE A 183 -9.42 -10.68 7.01
CA PHE A 183 -8.98 -9.29 6.96
C PHE A 183 -8.75 -8.75 8.36
N MET A 184 -7.60 -8.13 8.59
CA MET A 184 -7.26 -7.46 9.84
C MET A 184 -6.88 -6.00 9.57
N LEU A 185 -7.57 -5.07 10.23
CA LEU A 185 -7.22 -3.65 10.28
C LEU A 185 -6.39 -3.37 11.53
N LEU A 186 -5.19 -2.85 11.34
CA LEU A 186 -4.32 -2.34 12.42
C LEU A 186 -4.16 -0.83 12.25
N THR A 187 -4.73 -0.07 13.17
CA THR A 187 -4.54 1.38 13.23
C THR A 187 -3.33 1.68 14.11
N ILE A 188 -2.45 2.54 13.60
CA ILE A 188 -1.20 2.94 14.24
C ILE A 188 -1.28 4.44 14.55
N ASP A 189 -0.93 4.80 15.76
CA ASP A 189 -0.80 6.18 16.26
C ASP A 189 0.45 6.32 17.14
N GLU A 190 0.68 7.50 17.67
CA GLU A 190 1.79 7.81 18.58
C GLU A 190 1.70 7.09 19.93
N HIS A 191 0.53 6.56 20.28
CA HIS A 191 0.31 5.80 21.50
C HIS A 191 0.29 4.28 21.29
N SER A 192 0.39 3.84 20.04
CA SER A 192 0.36 2.42 19.69
C SER A 192 1.58 1.69 20.25
N GLY A 193 1.34 0.85 21.24
CA GLY A 193 2.40 0.02 21.86
C GLY A 193 2.61 -1.29 21.11
N GLU A 194 3.87 -1.72 21.04
CA GLU A 194 4.25 -2.97 20.37
C GLU A 194 3.55 -4.21 20.97
N GLY A 195 3.25 -4.22 22.27
CA GLY A 195 2.56 -5.32 22.92
C GLY A 195 1.16 -5.57 22.36
N GLY A 196 0.32 -4.53 22.27
CA GLY A 196 -1.02 -4.63 21.70
C GLY A 196 -1.02 -4.97 20.21
N PHE A 197 -0.06 -4.43 19.46
CA PHE A 197 0.15 -4.77 18.06
C PHE A 197 0.50 -6.26 17.87
N ASN A 198 1.47 -6.76 18.66
CA ASN A 198 1.91 -8.16 18.59
C ASN A 198 0.78 -9.12 18.95
N THR A 199 0.03 -8.87 20.00
CA THR A 199 -1.11 -9.71 20.42
C THR A 199 -2.13 -9.86 19.29
N ARG A 200 -2.47 -8.76 18.60
CA ARG A 200 -3.43 -8.79 17.47
C ARG A 200 -2.84 -9.52 16.26
N LEU A 201 -1.57 -9.29 15.96
CA LEU A 201 -0.88 -9.96 14.86
C LEU A 201 -0.77 -11.47 15.10
N GLU A 202 -0.39 -11.89 16.31
CA GLU A 202 -0.29 -13.30 16.69
C GLU A 202 -1.66 -14.00 16.61
N ALA A 203 -2.71 -13.38 17.12
CA ALA A 203 -4.06 -13.91 17.01
C ALA A 203 -4.49 -14.10 15.55
N PHE A 204 -4.16 -13.15 14.67
CA PHE A 204 -4.44 -13.26 13.24
C PHE A 204 -3.64 -14.41 12.59
N ILE A 205 -2.36 -14.53 12.89
CA ILE A 205 -1.49 -15.62 12.40
C ILE A 205 -2.02 -16.98 12.86
N ASP A 206 -2.40 -17.11 14.12
CA ASP A 206 -2.94 -18.35 14.66
C ASP A 206 -4.28 -18.72 14.00
N MET A 207 -5.15 -17.73 13.77
CA MET A 207 -6.39 -17.94 13.01
C MET A 207 -6.11 -18.46 11.59
N LEU A 208 -5.11 -17.91 10.88
CA LEU A 208 -4.73 -18.40 9.55
C LEU A 208 -4.24 -19.86 9.60
N LYS A 209 -3.43 -20.23 10.60
CA LYS A 209 -2.95 -21.60 10.80
C LYS A 209 -4.10 -22.56 11.10
N TRP A 210 -5.01 -22.16 11.95
CA TRP A 210 -6.18 -22.97 12.31
C TRP A 210 -7.11 -23.19 11.11
N ARG A 211 -7.32 -22.16 10.29
CA ARG A 211 -8.10 -22.32 9.05
C ARG A 211 -7.51 -23.37 8.12
N LYS A 212 -6.19 -23.42 7.97
CA LYS A 212 -5.51 -24.44 7.16
C LYS A 212 -5.75 -25.84 7.66
N GLN A 213 -5.80 -26.03 8.96
CA GLN A 213 -6.02 -27.34 9.56
C GLN A 213 -7.49 -27.76 9.57
N ASN A 214 -8.41 -26.78 9.54
CA ASN A 214 -9.84 -26.97 9.75
C ASN A 214 -10.67 -26.12 8.77
N GLU A 215 -10.37 -26.18 7.48
CA GLU A 215 -10.94 -25.28 6.43
C GLU A 215 -12.47 -25.16 6.44
N ASN A 216 -13.18 -26.18 6.95
CA ASN A 216 -14.65 -26.23 6.92
C ASN A 216 -15.34 -25.70 8.19
N TYR A 217 -14.59 -25.34 9.24
CA TYR A 217 -15.18 -25.06 10.55
C TYR A 217 -14.95 -23.65 11.11
N ILE A 218 -14.12 -22.84 10.45
CA ILE A 218 -13.77 -21.50 10.95
C ILE A 218 -14.02 -20.45 9.89
N SER A 219 -14.81 -19.43 10.23
CA SER A 219 -15.06 -18.27 9.36
C SER A 219 -13.80 -17.42 9.17
N PRO A 220 -13.76 -16.51 8.16
CA PRO A 220 -12.67 -15.53 7.98
C PRO A 220 -12.43 -14.61 9.19
N TYR A 221 -13.36 -14.60 10.12
CA TYR A 221 -13.33 -13.76 11.33
C TYR A 221 -13.09 -14.55 12.61
N GLY A 222 -12.65 -15.82 12.49
CA GLY A 222 -12.35 -16.67 13.65
C GLY A 222 -13.57 -17.27 14.35
N ASN A 223 -14.77 -17.10 13.82
CA ASN A 223 -15.97 -17.72 14.39
C ASN A 223 -16.11 -19.17 13.92
N TYR A 224 -16.48 -20.08 14.81
CA TYR A 224 -16.83 -21.45 14.43
C TYR A 224 -18.07 -21.46 13.53
N LEU A 225 -17.96 -22.11 12.40
CA LEU A 225 -19.08 -22.39 11.54
C LEU A 225 -19.72 -23.70 12.03
N TYR A 226 -20.85 -23.60 12.73
CA TYR A 226 -21.62 -24.80 13.08
C TYR A 226 -22.24 -25.36 11.80
N THR A 227 -21.75 -26.50 11.33
CA THR A 227 -22.49 -27.31 10.36
C THR A 227 -23.74 -27.83 11.07
N ARG A 228 -24.91 -27.37 10.61
CA ARG A 228 -26.21 -27.98 10.96
C ARG A 228 -26.38 -29.29 10.22
#